data_ac93f37b00cb9b7d140b1fe56f30f005
#
_entry.id   ac93f37b00cb9b7d140b1fe56f30f005
#
_cell.length_a   1.000
_cell.length_b   1.000
_cell.length_c   1.000
_cell.angle_alpha   90.00
_cell.angle_beta   90.00
_cell.angle_gamma   90.00
#
_symmetry.space_group_name_H-M   'P 1'
#
loop_
_entity.id
_entity.type
_entity.pdbx_description
1 polymer ?
#
loop_
_entity_poly.entity_id
_entity_poly.type
_entity_poly.pdbx_seq_one_letter_code
_entity_poly.pdbx_strand_id
1 'polypeptide(L)'
;GRLFDAVSSLLGVCDVSTHQAEAPVKLEQLASDEYQSRYSVLIEKESISMRPVLEGILEDLAAGVPVTWLSARFHNTLAWLLVEMAKQYRMQTGTDKVVISGGCFQNKRLTEQLQRMFAEAGIPLFVPGHIPCNDGGVAVGQLAIAASRKRQL
;
A
#
# COMPACT_ATOMS: atom_id res chain seq x y z
N GLY A 1 3.58 3.18 5.92
CA GLY A 1 3.11 4.14 6.94
C GLY A 1 3.52 5.56 6.61
N ARG A 2 4.78 5.91 6.73
CA ARG A 2 5.24 7.32 6.63
C ARG A 2 4.91 8.04 5.32
N LEU A 3 4.80 7.33 4.21
CA LEU A 3 4.39 7.95 2.94
C LEU A 3 2.92 8.40 2.99
N PHE A 4 2.05 7.63 3.63
CA PHE A 4 0.66 8.03 3.86
C PHE A 4 0.57 9.24 4.80
N ASP A 5 1.40 9.28 5.86
CA ASP A 5 1.45 10.42 6.77
C ASP A 5 1.87 11.68 6.01
N ALA A 6 2.93 11.60 5.20
CA ALA A 6 3.44 12.71 4.41
C ALA A 6 2.40 13.24 3.40
N VAL A 7 1.72 12.34 2.67
CA VAL A 7 0.68 12.75 1.72
C VAL A 7 -0.54 13.31 2.45
N SER A 8 -0.93 12.76 3.59
CA SER A 8 -2.03 13.27 4.40
C SER A 8 -1.76 14.71 4.87
N SER A 9 -0.53 15.00 5.34
CA SER A 9 -0.12 16.35 5.71
C SER A 9 -0.07 17.28 4.49
N LEU A 10 0.55 16.83 3.39
CA LEU A 10 0.64 17.62 2.14
C LEU A 10 -0.74 18.03 1.61
N LEU A 11 -1.75 17.19 1.78
CA LEU A 11 -3.14 17.44 1.39
C LEU A 11 -3.94 18.25 2.43
N GLY A 12 -3.33 18.65 3.56
CA GLY A 12 -4.00 19.34 4.65
C GLY A 12 -5.06 18.49 5.38
N VAL A 13 -4.96 17.17 5.30
CA VAL A 13 -5.92 16.23 5.91
C VAL A 13 -5.57 15.97 7.38
N CYS A 14 -4.30 15.82 7.70
CA CYS A 14 -3.84 15.58 9.07
C CYS A 14 -2.36 15.93 9.21
N ASP A 15 -2.06 17.05 9.86
CA ASP A 15 -0.69 17.51 10.12
C ASP A 15 -0.13 16.96 11.43
N VAL A 16 -1.00 16.77 12.41
CA VAL A 16 -0.64 16.25 13.73
C VAL A 16 -1.55 15.07 14.06
N SER A 17 -0.94 13.89 14.23
CA SER A 17 -1.66 12.69 14.64
C SER A 17 -1.73 12.62 16.17
N THR A 18 -2.92 12.40 16.71
CA THR A 18 -3.17 12.21 18.15
C THR A 18 -3.09 10.74 18.58
N HIS A 19 -3.17 9.83 17.60
CA HIS A 19 -3.06 8.39 17.79
C HIS A 19 -2.43 7.72 16.57
N GLN A 20 -2.03 6.45 16.75
CA GLN A 20 -1.37 5.67 15.69
C GLN A 20 -2.27 5.53 14.46
N ALA A 21 -1.69 5.75 13.26
CA ALA A 21 -2.33 5.60 11.97
C ALA A 21 -3.51 6.56 11.68
N GLU A 22 -3.68 7.63 12.46
CA GLU A 22 -4.76 8.61 12.25
C GLU A 22 -4.71 9.23 10.84
N ALA A 23 -3.54 9.70 10.43
CA ALA A 23 -3.35 10.34 9.12
C ALA A 23 -3.65 9.40 7.94
N PRO A 24 -3.11 8.16 7.89
CA PRO A 24 -3.49 7.18 6.87
C PRO A 24 -4.98 6.85 6.82
N VAL A 25 -5.63 6.70 7.98
CA VAL A 25 -7.06 6.38 8.07
C VAL A 25 -7.91 7.54 7.53
N LYS A 26 -7.62 8.77 7.93
CA LYS A 26 -8.31 9.95 7.39
C LYS A 26 -8.13 10.08 5.88
N LEU A 27 -6.92 9.84 5.38
CA LEU A 27 -6.62 9.88 3.95
C LEU A 27 -7.40 8.79 3.18
N GLU A 28 -7.49 7.58 3.72
CA GLU A 28 -8.28 6.50 3.15
C GLU A 28 -9.77 6.85 3.08
N GLN A 29 -10.35 7.35 4.18
CA GLN A 29 -11.77 7.68 4.27
C GLN A 29 -12.21 8.78 3.31
N LEU A 30 -11.30 9.68 2.95
CA LEU A 30 -11.55 10.76 1.99
C LEU A 30 -11.51 10.31 0.53
N ALA A 31 -10.89 9.19 0.22
CA ALA A 31 -10.65 8.77 -1.15
C ALA A 31 -11.96 8.47 -1.91
N SER A 32 -12.19 9.15 -3.02
CA SER A 32 -13.36 8.91 -3.90
C SER A 32 -13.30 7.54 -4.56
N ASP A 33 -14.41 6.82 -4.61
CA ASP A 33 -14.51 5.55 -5.30
C ASP A 33 -14.69 5.70 -6.82
N GLU A 34 -15.13 6.86 -7.27
CA GLU A 34 -15.40 7.13 -8.68
C GLU A 34 -14.13 7.47 -9.48
N TYR A 35 -13.02 7.82 -8.79
CA TYR A 35 -11.81 8.30 -9.45
C TYR A 35 -10.79 7.18 -9.66
N GLN A 36 -10.50 6.84 -10.94
CA GLN A 36 -9.70 5.68 -11.31
C GLN A 36 -8.28 6.01 -11.82
N SER A 37 -7.93 7.30 -12.00
CA SER A 37 -6.61 7.65 -12.50
C SER A 37 -5.50 7.43 -11.47
N ARG A 38 -4.24 7.47 -11.91
CA ARG A 38 -3.05 7.31 -11.09
C ARG A 38 -1.97 8.32 -11.48
N TYR A 39 -1.03 8.57 -10.58
CA TYR A 39 0.18 9.34 -10.85
C TYR A 39 1.22 8.49 -11.58
N SER A 40 2.13 9.15 -12.26
CA SER A 40 3.33 8.52 -12.82
C SER A 40 4.28 8.13 -11.69
N VAL A 41 4.94 6.98 -11.83
CA VAL A 41 5.99 6.52 -10.91
C VAL A 41 7.23 6.21 -11.74
N LEU A 42 8.38 6.62 -11.26
CA LEU A 42 9.65 6.27 -11.88
C LEU A 42 10.21 5.01 -11.19
N ILE A 43 10.20 3.91 -11.94
CA ILE A 43 10.76 2.62 -11.49
C ILE A 43 12.13 2.45 -12.16
N GLU A 44 13.18 2.44 -11.37
CA GLU A 44 14.54 2.15 -11.76
C GLU A 44 14.92 0.72 -11.37
N LYS A 45 16.08 0.23 -11.83
CA LYS A 45 16.47 -1.18 -11.61
C LYS A 45 16.47 -1.60 -10.14
N GLU A 46 16.89 -0.72 -9.24
CA GLU A 46 17.07 -0.99 -7.80
C GLU A 46 16.33 -0.01 -6.89
N SER A 47 15.58 0.93 -7.47
CA SER A 47 14.88 1.95 -6.70
C SER A 47 13.55 2.37 -7.32
N ILE A 48 12.69 2.94 -6.49
CA ILE A 48 11.43 3.52 -6.90
C ILE A 48 11.42 4.96 -6.43
N SER A 49 11.32 5.89 -7.38
CA SER A 49 11.17 7.29 -7.05
C SER A 49 9.71 7.68 -6.94
N MET A 50 9.33 8.16 -5.76
CA MET A 50 8.01 8.76 -5.51
C MET A 50 7.95 10.24 -5.86
N ARG A 51 9.05 10.82 -6.35
CA ARG A 51 9.13 12.24 -6.71
C ARG A 51 8.06 12.65 -7.73
N PRO A 52 7.83 11.92 -8.83
CA PRO A 52 6.78 12.29 -9.79
C PRO A 52 5.37 12.25 -9.19
N VAL A 53 5.14 11.37 -8.20
CA VAL A 53 3.86 11.31 -7.47
C VAL A 53 3.64 12.57 -6.65
N LEU A 54 4.67 13.01 -5.90
CA LEU A 54 4.60 14.21 -5.07
C LEU A 54 4.46 15.48 -5.92
N GLU A 55 5.22 15.58 -7.01
CA GLU A 55 5.11 16.67 -7.97
C GLU A 55 3.69 16.75 -8.56
N GLY A 56 3.13 15.61 -9.01
CA GLY A 56 1.77 15.55 -9.53
C GLY A 56 0.69 15.89 -8.48
N ILE A 57 0.88 15.53 -7.22
CA ILE A 57 -0.01 15.96 -6.12
C ILE A 57 0.04 17.49 -5.95
N LEU A 58 1.22 18.09 -5.98
CA LEU A 58 1.38 19.53 -5.84
C LEU A 58 0.76 20.30 -7.01
N GLU A 59 0.95 19.80 -8.24
CA GLU A 59 0.33 20.36 -9.45
C GLU A 59 -1.20 20.31 -9.38
N ASP A 60 -1.76 19.17 -8.99
CA ASP A 60 -3.21 18.99 -8.84
C ASP A 60 -3.78 19.90 -7.73
N LEU A 61 -3.07 20.03 -6.59
CA LEU A 61 -3.46 20.96 -5.51
C LEU A 61 -3.48 22.41 -6.01
N ALA A 62 -2.44 22.83 -6.74
CA ALA A 62 -2.37 24.17 -7.30
C ALA A 62 -3.47 24.42 -8.34
N ALA A 63 -3.91 23.39 -9.05
CA ALA A 63 -5.02 23.43 -10.00
C ALA A 63 -6.41 23.36 -9.33
N GLY A 64 -6.48 23.23 -7.99
CA GLY A 64 -7.74 23.16 -7.24
C GLY A 64 -8.50 21.83 -7.38
N VAL A 65 -7.79 20.76 -7.73
CA VAL A 65 -8.41 19.42 -7.81
C VAL A 65 -8.87 18.99 -6.41
N PRO A 66 -10.09 18.41 -6.28
CA PRO A 66 -10.59 17.99 -4.97
C PRO A 66 -9.69 17.00 -4.24
N VAL A 67 -9.43 17.22 -2.95
CA VAL A 67 -8.57 16.37 -2.11
C VAL A 67 -9.04 14.90 -2.12
N THR A 68 -10.34 14.66 -2.25
CA THR A 68 -10.93 13.31 -2.36
C THR A 68 -10.43 12.56 -3.59
N TRP A 69 -10.22 13.27 -4.70
CA TRP A 69 -9.65 12.70 -5.94
C TRP A 69 -8.15 12.47 -5.83
N LEU A 70 -7.44 13.40 -5.18
CA LEU A 70 -5.99 13.27 -4.95
C LEU A 70 -5.68 12.07 -4.07
N SER A 71 -6.47 11.89 -3.00
CA SER A 71 -6.36 10.70 -2.15
C SER A 71 -6.62 9.41 -2.94
N ALA A 72 -7.69 9.37 -3.74
CA ALA A 72 -7.99 8.21 -4.58
C ALA A 72 -6.86 7.91 -5.58
N ARG A 73 -6.37 8.94 -6.26
CA ARG A 73 -5.27 8.84 -7.23
C ARG A 73 -3.99 8.31 -6.60
N PHE A 74 -3.69 8.74 -5.38
CA PHE A 74 -2.55 8.25 -4.61
C PHE A 74 -2.69 6.75 -4.27
N HIS A 75 -3.85 6.32 -3.74
CA HIS A 75 -4.11 4.90 -3.45
C HIS A 75 -4.03 4.04 -4.71
N ASN A 76 -4.63 4.48 -5.80
CA ASN A 76 -4.58 3.80 -7.11
C ASN A 76 -3.14 3.64 -7.60
N THR A 77 -2.32 4.68 -7.40
CA THR A 77 -0.88 4.65 -7.74
C THR A 77 -0.14 3.58 -6.98
N LEU A 78 -0.36 3.50 -5.65
CA LEU A 78 0.31 2.50 -4.82
C LEU A 78 -0.14 1.07 -5.15
N ALA A 79 -1.45 0.86 -5.35
CA ALA A 79 -1.97 -0.45 -5.73
C ALA A 79 -1.36 -0.91 -7.07
N TRP A 80 -1.37 -0.04 -8.07
CA TRP A 80 -0.76 -0.33 -9.36
C TRP A 80 0.74 -0.64 -9.25
N LEU A 81 1.49 0.17 -8.50
CA LEU A 81 2.91 -0.01 -8.31
C LEU A 81 3.26 -1.38 -7.72
N LEU A 82 2.54 -1.79 -6.68
CA LEU A 82 2.77 -3.10 -6.04
C LEU A 82 2.49 -4.27 -6.99
N VAL A 83 1.46 -4.17 -7.82
CA VAL A 83 1.15 -5.20 -8.83
C VAL A 83 2.22 -5.24 -9.92
N GLU A 84 2.69 -4.08 -10.42
CA GLU A 84 3.75 -4.03 -11.44
C GLU A 84 5.08 -4.57 -10.90
N MET A 85 5.43 -4.26 -9.67
CA MET A 85 6.60 -4.85 -9.00
C MET A 85 6.50 -6.38 -8.91
N ALA A 86 5.34 -6.90 -8.53
CA ALA A 86 5.12 -8.33 -8.44
C ALA A 86 5.21 -9.02 -9.82
N LYS A 87 4.67 -8.39 -10.87
CA LYS A 87 4.81 -8.89 -12.26
C LYS A 87 6.27 -8.94 -12.70
N GLN A 88 7.03 -7.88 -12.45
CA GLN A 88 8.46 -7.82 -12.79
C GLN A 88 9.25 -8.89 -12.04
N TYR A 89 9.01 -9.03 -10.73
CA TYR A 89 9.66 -10.04 -9.90
C TYR A 89 9.32 -11.47 -10.36
N ARG A 90 8.04 -11.72 -10.70
CA ARG A 90 7.61 -13.01 -11.27
C ARG A 90 8.37 -13.34 -12.55
N MET A 91 8.54 -12.38 -13.46
CA MET A 91 9.30 -12.59 -14.71
C MET A 91 10.78 -12.90 -14.47
N GLN A 92 11.37 -12.30 -13.45
CA GLN A 92 12.78 -12.47 -13.13
C GLN A 92 13.10 -13.76 -12.38
N THR A 93 12.21 -14.18 -11.48
CA THR A 93 12.49 -15.25 -10.50
C THR A 93 11.63 -16.50 -10.68
N GLY A 94 10.57 -16.43 -11.47
CA GLY A 94 9.55 -17.48 -11.57
C GLY A 94 8.65 -17.61 -10.34
N THR A 95 8.78 -16.73 -9.34
CA THR A 95 7.91 -16.72 -8.16
C THR A 95 6.48 -16.37 -8.56
N ASP A 96 5.52 -17.20 -8.21
CA ASP A 96 4.12 -17.11 -8.65
C ASP A 96 3.13 -16.72 -7.53
N LYS A 97 3.62 -16.42 -6.33
CA LYS A 97 2.78 -16.12 -5.16
C LYS A 97 3.23 -14.84 -4.49
N VAL A 98 2.25 -14.04 -4.06
CA VAL A 98 2.48 -12.80 -3.31
C VAL A 98 1.79 -12.89 -1.97
N VAL A 99 2.47 -12.51 -0.92
CA VAL A 99 1.92 -12.38 0.44
C VAL A 99 2.04 -10.92 0.86
N ILE A 100 0.97 -10.34 1.36
CA ILE A 100 1.01 -8.99 1.95
C ILE A 100 0.99 -9.08 3.47
N SER A 101 1.79 -8.23 4.13
CA SER A 101 1.84 -8.13 5.59
C SER A 101 2.32 -6.74 5.99
N GLY A 102 2.03 -6.35 7.23
CA GLY A 102 2.36 -5.04 7.78
C GLY A 102 1.16 -4.11 7.91
N GLY A 103 1.29 -3.09 8.77
CA GLY A 103 0.20 -2.19 9.14
C GLY A 103 -0.44 -1.42 7.98
N CYS A 104 0.30 -1.19 6.89
CA CYS A 104 -0.24 -0.52 5.70
C CYS A 104 -1.41 -1.28 5.04
N PHE A 105 -1.44 -2.61 5.17
CA PHE A 105 -2.50 -3.45 4.61
C PHE A 105 -3.74 -3.56 5.51
N GLN A 106 -3.79 -2.80 6.60
CA GLN A 106 -5.03 -2.49 7.31
C GLN A 106 -5.87 -1.45 6.55
N ASN A 107 -5.26 -0.70 5.62
CA ASN A 107 -5.97 0.15 4.68
C ASN A 107 -6.83 -0.75 3.78
N LYS A 108 -8.14 -0.70 4.01
CA LYS A 108 -9.13 -1.57 3.35
C LYS A 108 -9.18 -1.27 1.85
N ARG A 109 -9.19 0.02 1.49
CA ARG A 109 -9.21 0.46 0.09
C ARG A 109 -8.02 -0.09 -0.69
N LEU A 110 -6.81 0.05 -0.15
CA LEU A 110 -5.60 -0.47 -0.79
C LEU A 110 -5.66 -1.99 -0.94
N THR A 111 -6.07 -2.69 0.12
CA THR A 111 -6.12 -4.16 0.15
C THR A 111 -7.16 -4.71 -0.83
N GLU A 112 -8.35 -4.14 -0.90
CA GLU A 112 -9.39 -4.54 -1.87
C GLU A 112 -8.99 -4.26 -3.32
N GLN A 113 -8.33 -3.13 -3.58
CA GLN A 113 -7.77 -2.84 -4.90
C GLN A 113 -6.70 -3.86 -5.29
N LEU A 114 -5.79 -4.20 -4.38
CA LEU A 114 -4.77 -5.22 -4.62
C LEU A 114 -5.38 -6.59 -4.91
N GLN A 115 -6.37 -7.03 -4.13
CA GLN A 115 -7.07 -8.30 -4.37
C GLN A 115 -7.65 -8.37 -5.78
N ARG A 116 -8.34 -7.31 -6.21
CA ARG A 116 -8.90 -7.22 -7.57
C ARG A 116 -7.81 -7.24 -8.64
N MET A 117 -6.81 -6.36 -8.54
CA MET A 117 -5.77 -6.20 -9.55
C MET A 117 -4.86 -7.43 -9.66
N PHE A 118 -4.55 -8.11 -8.55
CA PHE A 118 -3.80 -9.36 -8.56
C PHE A 118 -4.61 -10.50 -9.18
N ALA A 119 -5.93 -10.57 -8.92
CA ALA A 119 -6.81 -11.54 -9.58
C ALA A 119 -6.86 -11.33 -11.10
N GLU A 120 -7.00 -10.07 -11.56
CA GLU A 120 -6.95 -9.70 -12.98
C GLU A 120 -5.59 -10.05 -13.62
N ALA A 121 -4.49 -9.92 -12.87
CA ALA A 121 -3.14 -10.27 -13.33
C ALA A 121 -2.86 -11.78 -13.30
N GLY A 122 -3.76 -12.61 -12.77
CA GLY A 122 -3.55 -14.06 -12.60
C GLY A 122 -2.41 -14.39 -11.65
N ILE A 123 -2.18 -13.58 -10.62
CA ILE A 123 -1.17 -13.78 -9.60
C ILE A 123 -1.87 -14.03 -8.25
N PRO A 124 -1.70 -15.21 -7.62
CA PRO A 124 -2.26 -15.50 -6.31
C PRO A 124 -1.76 -14.51 -5.24
N LEU A 125 -2.68 -13.80 -4.60
CA LEU A 125 -2.42 -12.90 -3.49
C LEU A 125 -2.92 -13.52 -2.19
N PHE A 126 -2.03 -13.68 -1.21
CA PHE A 126 -2.36 -14.14 0.13
C PHE A 126 -2.46 -12.94 1.08
N VAL A 127 -3.65 -12.78 1.65
CA VAL A 127 -3.95 -11.73 2.62
C VAL A 127 -4.15 -12.42 3.98
N PRO A 128 -3.52 -11.96 5.07
CA PRO A 128 -3.75 -12.50 6.41
C PRO A 128 -5.22 -12.39 6.80
N GLY A 129 -5.86 -13.52 7.17
CA GLY A 129 -7.27 -13.57 7.55
C GLY A 129 -7.48 -13.74 9.06
N HIS A 130 -6.75 -14.66 9.68
CA HIS A 130 -6.92 -14.98 11.10
C HIS A 130 -5.86 -14.34 12.01
N ILE A 131 -4.70 -14.04 11.44
CA ILE A 131 -3.59 -13.39 12.17
C ILE A 131 -3.54 -11.94 11.72
N PRO A 132 -3.52 -10.98 12.65
CA PRO A 132 -3.38 -9.57 12.28
C PRO A 132 -2.14 -9.34 11.42
N CYS A 133 -2.26 -8.53 10.37
CA CYS A 133 -1.13 -8.18 9.50
C CYS A 133 -0.21 -7.11 10.11
N ASN A 134 -0.53 -6.58 11.28
CA ASN A 134 0.26 -5.59 12.04
C ASN A 134 1.09 -6.26 13.16
N ASP A 135 1.64 -5.46 14.06
CA ASP A 135 2.47 -5.90 15.18
C ASP A 135 1.78 -6.92 16.09
N GLY A 136 0.45 -6.96 16.13
CA GLY A 136 -0.31 -7.98 16.85
C GLY A 136 -0.05 -9.42 16.37
N GLY A 137 0.43 -9.59 15.12
CA GLY A 137 0.81 -10.89 14.56
C GLY A 137 2.22 -11.38 14.93
N VAL A 138 3.08 -10.52 15.48
CA VAL A 138 4.50 -10.82 15.74
C VAL A 138 4.65 -12.02 16.69
N ALA A 139 3.89 -12.07 17.78
CA ALA A 139 3.95 -13.15 18.76
C ALA A 139 3.64 -14.53 18.14
N VAL A 140 2.66 -14.59 17.23
CA VAL A 140 2.32 -15.82 16.51
C VAL A 140 3.46 -16.26 15.59
N GLY A 141 4.10 -15.31 14.89
CA GLY A 141 5.28 -15.58 14.06
C GLY A 141 6.45 -16.12 14.88
N GLN A 142 6.72 -15.53 16.05
CA GLN A 142 7.75 -16.01 16.96
C GLN A 142 7.48 -17.44 17.46
N LEU A 143 6.24 -17.76 17.80
CA LEU A 143 5.84 -19.12 18.20
C LEU A 143 6.02 -20.13 17.06
N ALA A 144 5.67 -19.75 15.83
CA ALA A 144 5.84 -20.60 14.65
C ALA A 144 7.32 -20.92 14.39
N ILE A 145 8.21 -19.91 14.52
CA ILE A 145 9.66 -20.08 14.39
C ILE A 145 10.20 -21.00 15.49
N ALA A 146 9.79 -20.78 16.76
CA ALA A 146 10.22 -21.61 17.88
C ALA A 146 9.78 -23.07 17.71
N ALA A 147 8.55 -23.31 17.25
CA ALA A 147 8.03 -24.66 16.98
C ALA A 147 8.77 -25.35 15.84
N SER A 148 9.14 -24.63 14.78
CA SER A 148 9.88 -25.22 13.66
C SER A 148 11.31 -25.64 14.06
N ARG A 149 11.99 -24.84 14.90
CA ARG A 149 13.32 -25.17 15.42
C ARG A 149 13.33 -26.41 16.32
N LYS A 150 12.27 -26.62 17.13
CA LYS A 150 12.15 -27.85 17.94
C LYS A 150 11.96 -29.12 17.13
N ARG A 151 11.50 -29.06 15.88
CA ARG A 151 11.34 -30.22 15.01
C ARG A 151 12.63 -30.62 14.27
N GLN A 152 13.68 -29.80 14.37
CA GLN A 152 14.98 -30.03 13.76
C GLN A 152 16.02 -30.55 14.76
N LEU A 153 15.66 -30.70 16.05
CA LEU A 153 16.40 -31.37 17.13
C LEU A 153 15.82 -32.74 17.40
#